data_5de78926646b16970470160e4976c4b3
#
_entry.id   5de78926646b16970470160e4976c4b3
#
_cell.length_a   1.000
_cell.length_b   1.000
_cell.length_c   1.000
_cell.angle_alpha   90.00
_cell.angle_beta   90.00
_cell.angle_gamma   90.00
#
_symmetry.space_group_name_H-M   'P 1'
#
loop_
_entity.id
_entity.type
_entity.pdbx_description
1 polymer ?
#
loop_
_entity_poly.entity_id
_entity_poly.type
_entity_poly.pdbx_seq_one_letter_code
_entity_poly.pdbx_strand_id
1 'polypeptide(L)'
;TTKNYENRTLSVAPELMNVLKAHRKEQLEQKVKSGTYWTDTGFCFTQDNGQPMNPDSINKWLREFAKENNLPSIHPHKFRHTQASLLYASGENPVVISKRLGHKQVSTTQNIYAHLMKDGDQQASEKIANLLYRNNDKAIK
;
A
#
# COMPACT_ATOMS: atom_id res chain seq x y z
N THR A 1 0.92 -12.27 14.52
CA THR A 1 2.37 -12.01 14.36
C THR A 1 2.69 -12.02 12.86
N THR A 2 3.42 -11.01 12.37
CA THR A 2 3.95 -11.03 11.02
C THR A 2 4.89 -12.21 10.85
N LYS A 3 5.02 -12.74 9.63
CA LYS A 3 5.88 -13.90 9.31
C LYS A 3 7.33 -13.77 9.80
N ASN A 4 7.74 -12.58 10.28
CA ASN A 4 9.11 -12.23 10.70
C ASN A 4 9.21 -11.66 12.10
N TYR A 5 8.11 -11.61 12.88
CA TYR A 5 8.08 -11.00 14.23
C TYR A 5 8.56 -9.53 14.30
N GLU A 6 8.68 -8.85 13.16
CA GLU A 6 9.10 -7.45 13.09
C GLU A 6 7.90 -6.52 13.13
N ASN A 7 7.90 -5.60 14.06
CA ASN A 7 6.94 -4.49 14.10
C ASN A 7 7.42 -3.41 13.15
N ARG A 8 6.48 -2.83 12.42
CA ARG A 8 6.76 -1.67 11.57
C ARG A 8 5.70 -0.59 11.78
N THR A 9 6.16 0.65 11.79
CA THR A 9 5.30 1.83 11.79
C THR A 9 5.15 2.35 10.37
N LEU A 10 3.92 2.67 9.97
CA LEU A 10 3.62 3.26 8.68
C LEU A 10 3.02 4.64 8.90
N SER A 11 3.56 5.64 8.20
CA SER A 11 2.89 6.94 8.08
C SER A 11 1.70 6.81 7.14
N VAL A 12 0.56 7.33 7.55
CA VAL A 12 -0.68 7.34 6.76
C VAL A 12 -1.15 8.76 6.53
N ALA A 13 -1.79 8.99 5.38
CA ALA A 13 -2.36 10.30 5.06
C ALA A 13 -3.54 10.64 6.00
N PRO A 14 -3.77 11.94 6.26
CA PRO A 14 -4.87 12.39 7.14
C PRO A 14 -6.24 11.85 6.69
N GLU A 15 -6.48 11.74 5.40
CA GLU A 15 -7.72 11.23 4.80
C GLU A 15 -7.96 9.77 5.22
N LEU A 16 -6.92 8.93 5.12
CA LEU A 16 -7.00 7.54 5.57
C LEU A 16 -7.17 7.45 7.09
N MET A 17 -6.53 8.34 7.85
CA MET A 17 -6.71 8.40 9.29
C MET A 17 -8.15 8.73 9.68
N ASN A 18 -8.83 9.60 8.92
CA ASN A 18 -10.24 9.92 9.15
C ASN A 18 -11.14 8.70 8.89
N VAL A 19 -10.88 7.93 7.83
CA VAL A 19 -11.59 6.67 7.55
C VAL A 19 -11.39 5.68 8.70
N LEU A 20 -10.16 5.52 9.20
CA LEU A 20 -9.87 4.62 10.32
C LEU A 20 -10.53 5.06 11.63
N LYS A 21 -10.63 6.37 11.87
CA LYS A 21 -11.37 6.90 13.04
C LYS A 21 -12.86 6.63 12.94
N ALA A 22 -13.47 6.80 11.77
CA ALA A 22 -14.88 6.46 11.53
C ALA A 22 -15.12 4.97 11.78
N HIS A 23 -14.31 4.10 11.17
CA HIS A 23 -14.36 2.66 11.41
C HIS A 23 -14.21 2.29 12.90
N ARG A 24 -13.29 2.95 13.62
CA ARG A 24 -13.14 2.73 15.07
C ARG A 24 -14.41 3.10 15.84
N LYS A 25 -15.09 4.17 15.44
CA LYS A 25 -16.37 4.57 16.06
C LYS A 25 -17.43 3.49 15.84
N GLU A 26 -17.61 2.99 14.61
CA GLU A 26 -18.52 1.92 14.27
C GLU A 26 -18.21 0.63 15.06
N GLN A 27 -16.93 0.27 15.19
CA GLN A 27 -16.48 -0.87 15.96
C GLN A 27 -16.83 -0.72 17.45
N LEU A 28 -16.73 0.48 18.03
CA LEU A 28 -17.12 0.75 19.40
C LEU A 28 -18.63 0.66 19.61
N GLU A 29 -19.43 1.15 18.66
CA GLU A 29 -20.88 1.02 18.68
C GLU A 29 -21.29 -0.47 18.61
N GLN A 30 -20.63 -1.25 17.76
CA GLN A 30 -20.84 -2.70 17.67
C GLN A 30 -20.46 -3.42 18.98
N LYS A 31 -19.36 -3.03 19.60
CA LYS A 31 -18.95 -3.54 20.92
C LYS A 31 -20.04 -3.32 21.98
N VAL A 32 -20.60 -2.12 22.03
CA VAL A 32 -21.69 -1.79 22.97
C VAL A 32 -22.93 -2.64 22.68
N LYS A 33 -23.33 -2.79 21.41
CA LYS A 33 -24.48 -3.61 21.01
C LYS A 33 -24.31 -5.09 21.35
N SER A 34 -23.09 -5.61 21.17
CA SER A 34 -22.78 -7.02 21.42
C SER A 34 -22.63 -7.37 22.91
N GLY A 35 -22.40 -6.38 23.78
CA GLY A 35 -22.30 -6.58 25.22
C GLY A 35 -21.30 -7.69 25.60
N THR A 36 -21.76 -8.66 26.35
CA THR A 36 -20.92 -9.81 26.82
C THR A 36 -20.48 -10.76 25.71
N TYR A 37 -21.10 -10.67 24.52
CA TYR A 37 -20.69 -11.46 23.35
C TYR A 37 -19.42 -10.94 22.71
N TRP A 38 -19.02 -9.69 23.01
CA TRP A 38 -17.81 -9.09 22.47
C TRP A 38 -16.54 -9.56 23.18
N THR A 39 -15.56 -10.02 22.39
CA THR A 39 -14.20 -10.30 22.90
C THR A 39 -13.27 -9.18 22.45
N ASP A 40 -12.64 -8.48 23.40
CA ASP A 40 -11.70 -7.41 23.09
C ASP A 40 -10.32 -7.98 22.73
N THR A 41 -10.03 -8.00 21.45
CA THR A 41 -8.78 -8.56 20.91
C THR A 41 -7.77 -7.48 20.51
N GLY A 42 -8.16 -6.19 20.55
CA GLY A 42 -7.32 -5.06 20.14
C GLY A 42 -7.05 -4.97 18.62
N PHE A 43 -7.68 -5.82 17.81
CA PHE A 43 -7.53 -5.74 16.35
C PHE A 43 -8.33 -4.59 15.76
N CYS A 44 -7.75 -3.94 14.70
CA CYS A 44 -8.42 -2.89 13.97
C CYS A 44 -9.63 -3.42 13.17
N PHE A 45 -9.51 -4.59 12.57
CA PHE A 45 -10.57 -5.22 11.77
C PHE A 45 -11.04 -6.50 12.45
N THR A 46 -12.29 -6.50 12.86
CA THR A 46 -12.91 -7.59 13.64
C THR A 46 -14.19 -8.07 12.99
N GLN A 47 -14.59 -9.26 13.39
CA GLN A 47 -15.95 -9.77 13.21
C GLN A 47 -16.90 -9.08 14.22
N ASP A 48 -18.20 -9.34 14.12
CA ASP A 48 -19.25 -8.76 14.96
C ASP A 48 -19.12 -9.12 16.46
N ASN A 49 -18.36 -10.15 16.77
CA ASN A 49 -18.05 -10.59 18.13
C ASN A 49 -16.67 -10.10 18.65
N GLY A 50 -15.99 -9.22 17.93
CA GLY A 50 -14.67 -8.71 18.30
C GLY A 50 -13.47 -9.61 17.97
N GLN A 51 -13.71 -10.82 17.48
CA GLN A 51 -12.64 -11.70 17.00
C GLN A 51 -12.00 -11.16 15.74
N PRO A 52 -10.71 -11.46 15.47
CA PRO A 52 -10.06 -11.03 14.24
C PRO A 52 -10.82 -11.45 12.99
N MET A 53 -10.90 -10.57 12.00
CA MET A 53 -11.47 -10.89 10.70
C MET A 53 -10.63 -11.98 10.02
N ASN A 54 -11.31 -13.01 9.46
CA ASN A 54 -10.63 -14.03 8.70
C ASN A 54 -10.13 -13.45 7.35
N PRO A 55 -8.84 -13.58 7.03
CA PRO A 55 -8.30 -13.12 5.74
C PRO A 55 -9.02 -13.70 4.51
N ASP A 56 -9.51 -14.92 4.59
CA ASP A 56 -10.23 -15.56 3.49
C ASP A 56 -11.59 -14.91 3.20
N SER A 57 -12.22 -14.32 4.20
CA SER A 57 -13.45 -13.54 4.02
C SER A 57 -13.22 -12.32 3.13
N ILE A 58 -12.09 -11.63 3.30
CA ILE A 58 -11.71 -10.49 2.46
C ILE A 58 -11.46 -10.96 1.02
N ASN A 59 -10.75 -12.06 0.83
CA ASN A 59 -10.49 -12.63 -0.49
C ASN A 59 -11.78 -13.07 -1.20
N LYS A 60 -12.71 -13.65 -0.45
CA LYS A 60 -14.02 -14.04 -0.98
C LYS A 60 -14.81 -12.81 -1.41
N TRP A 61 -14.93 -11.82 -0.53
CA TRP A 61 -15.64 -10.58 -0.82
C TRP A 61 -15.05 -9.84 -2.03
N LEU A 62 -13.73 -9.73 -2.14
CA LEU A 62 -13.08 -9.08 -3.30
C LEU A 62 -13.39 -9.81 -4.62
N ARG A 63 -13.46 -11.14 -4.62
CA ARG A 63 -13.83 -11.91 -5.81
C ARG A 63 -15.27 -11.68 -6.23
N GLU A 64 -16.19 -11.69 -5.26
CA GLU A 64 -17.61 -11.44 -5.50
C GLU A 64 -17.83 -10.02 -6.01
N PHE A 65 -17.25 -9.03 -5.35
CA PHE A 65 -17.28 -7.63 -5.77
C PHE A 65 -16.74 -7.42 -7.19
N ALA A 66 -15.60 -8.03 -7.52
CA ALA A 66 -15.04 -7.94 -8.87
C ALA A 66 -15.97 -8.53 -9.93
N LYS A 67 -16.59 -9.68 -9.62
CA LYS A 67 -17.54 -10.35 -10.53
C LYS A 67 -18.80 -9.49 -10.75
N GLU A 68 -19.40 -8.98 -9.69
CA GLU A 68 -20.62 -8.16 -9.74
C GLU A 68 -20.42 -6.84 -10.50
N ASN A 69 -19.20 -6.28 -10.44
CA ASN A 69 -18.88 -5.00 -11.08
C ASN A 69 -18.12 -5.16 -12.41
N ASN A 70 -18.03 -6.37 -12.98
CA ASN A 70 -17.31 -6.66 -14.21
C ASN A 70 -15.85 -6.17 -14.19
N LEU A 71 -15.19 -6.22 -13.02
CA LEU A 71 -13.80 -5.82 -12.84
C LEU A 71 -12.85 -7.01 -13.07
N PRO A 72 -11.60 -6.74 -13.47
CA PRO A 72 -10.56 -7.77 -13.45
C PRO A 72 -10.43 -8.37 -12.05
N SER A 73 -10.01 -9.65 -11.97
CA SER A 73 -9.74 -10.29 -10.67
C SER A 73 -8.89 -9.40 -9.78
N ILE A 74 -9.38 -9.08 -8.59
CA ILE A 74 -8.68 -8.28 -7.56
C ILE A 74 -8.43 -9.13 -6.31
N HIS A 75 -7.27 -8.90 -5.69
CA HIS A 75 -6.87 -9.54 -4.42
C HIS A 75 -5.85 -8.65 -3.70
N PRO A 76 -5.62 -8.83 -2.39
CA PRO A 76 -4.77 -7.93 -1.60
C PRO A 76 -3.35 -7.70 -2.17
N HIS A 77 -2.76 -8.73 -2.77
CA HIS A 77 -1.45 -8.59 -3.42
C HIS A 77 -1.47 -7.65 -4.63
N LYS A 78 -2.57 -7.60 -5.40
CA LYS A 78 -2.69 -6.64 -6.50
C LYS A 78 -2.71 -5.20 -6.00
N PHE A 79 -3.40 -4.90 -4.89
CA PHE A 79 -3.34 -3.57 -4.29
C PHE A 79 -1.93 -3.18 -3.86
N ARG A 80 -1.18 -4.13 -3.29
CA ARG A 80 0.22 -3.92 -2.95
C ARG A 80 1.07 -3.64 -4.19
N HIS A 81 0.89 -4.38 -5.28
CA HIS A 81 1.57 -4.13 -6.55
C HIS A 81 1.20 -2.76 -7.14
N THR A 82 -0.08 -2.42 -7.14
CA THR A 82 -0.55 -1.11 -7.62
C THR A 82 0.07 0.03 -6.80
N GLN A 83 0.07 -0.07 -5.47
CA GLN A 83 0.72 0.93 -4.61
C GLN A 83 2.21 1.07 -4.94
N ALA A 84 2.90 -0.05 -5.12
CA ALA A 84 4.29 -0.05 -5.51
C ALA A 84 4.51 0.67 -6.85
N SER A 85 3.71 0.33 -7.87
CA SER A 85 3.81 0.93 -9.21
C SER A 85 3.52 2.44 -9.20
N LEU A 86 2.53 2.88 -8.43
CA LEU A 86 2.20 4.31 -8.30
C LEU A 86 3.33 5.09 -7.63
N LEU A 87 3.91 4.57 -6.54
CA LEU A 87 5.05 5.19 -5.86
C LEU A 87 6.27 5.27 -6.77
N TYR A 88 6.52 4.23 -7.54
CA TYR A 88 7.61 4.22 -8.49
C TYR A 88 7.38 5.24 -9.62
N ALA A 89 6.20 5.26 -10.21
CA ALA A 89 5.83 6.23 -11.25
C ALA A 89 5.93 7.69 -10.77
N SER A 90 5.73 7.93 -9.46
CA SER A 90 5.95 9.24 -8.84
C SER A 90 7.43 9.58 -8.57
N GLY A 91 8.36 8.68 -8.91
CA GLY A 91 9.79 8.89 -8.73
C GLY A 91 10.32 8.53 -7.33
N GLU A 92 9.53 7.82 -6.52
CA GLU A 92 9.96 7.43 -5.18
C GLU A 92 11.08 6.39 -5.21
N ASN A 93 11.98 6.47 -4.24
CA ASN A 93 13.14 5.59 -4.16
C ASN A 93 12.72 4.11 -3.91
N PRO A 94 13.22 3.12 -4.69
CA PRO A 94 12.89 1.71 -4.52
C PRO A 94 13.14 1.16 -3.11
N VAL A 95 14.13 1.69 -2.38
CA VAL A 95 14.41 1.29 -0.99
C VAL A 95 13.29 1.76 -0.06
N VAL A 96 12.79 2.99 -0.25
CA VAL A 96 11.66 3.54 0.51
C VAL A 96 10.39 2.74 0.23
N ILE A 97 10.13 2.43 -1.05
CA ILE A 97 9.01 1.59 -1.48
C ILE A 97 9.09 0.21 -0.81
N SER A 98 10.25 -0.44 -0.87
CA SER A 98 10.49 -1.75 -0.26
C SER A 98 10.22 -1.77 1.25
N LYS A 99 10.75 -0.77 1.98
CA LYS A 99 10.51 -0.59 3.42
C LYS A 99 9.03 -0.38 3.72
N ARG A 100 8.35 0.51 2.98
CA ARG A 100 6.92 0.78 3.14
C ARG A 100 6.07 -0.46 2.93
N LEU A 101 6.37 -1.25 1.91
CA LEU A 101 5.66 -2.49 1.60
C LEU A 101 6.08 -3.66 2.50
N GLY A 102 7.21 -3.56 3.20
CA GLY A 102 7.73 -4.64 4.04
C GLY A 102 8.26 -5.81 3.22
N HIS A 103 8.92 -5.54 2.09
CA HIS A 103 9.64 -6.56 1.36
C HIS A 103 10.99 -6.83 2.05
N LYS A 104 11.32 -8.10 2.29
CA LYS A 104 12.60 -8.48 2.89
C LYS A 104 13.80 -8.10 2.03
N GLN A 105 13.64 -8.15 0.72
CA GLN A 105 14.69 -7.83 -0.25
C GLN A 105 14.20 -6.73 -1.19
N VAL A 106 15.03 -5.74 -1.41
CA VAL A 106 14.79 -4.66 -2.37
C VAL A 106 14.68 -5.21 -3.79
N SER A 107 15.38 -6.31 -4.10
CA SER A 107 15.29 -7.02 -5.37
C SER A 107 13.87 -7.46 -5.73
N THR A 108 13.03 -7.80 -4.75
CA THR A 108 11.61 -8.09 -4.99
C THR A 108 10.90 -6.86 -5.57
N THR A 109 11.23 -5.68 -5.06
CA THR A 109 10.71 -4.41 -5.57
C THR A 109 11.30 -4.13 -6.96
N GLN A 110 12.59 -4.32 -7.17
CA GLN A 110 13.28 -4.08 -8.45
C GLN A 110 12.77 -5.00 -9.57
N ASN A 111 12.52 -6.27 -9.30
CA ASN A 111 11.99 -7.21 -10.30
C ASN A 111 10.59 -6.85 -10.79
N ILE A 112 9.75 -6.26 -9.91
CA ILE A 112 8.43 -5.74 -10.30
C ILE A 112 8.59 -4.59 -11.31
N TYR A 113 9.70 -3.85 -11.26
CA TYR A 113 9.95 -2.64 -12.06
C TYR A 113 10.83 -2.85 -13.28
N ALA A 114 11.53 -3.97 -13.40
CA ALA A 114 12.36 -4.27 -14.57
C ALA A 114 11.54 -4.19 -15.88
N HIS A 115 10.25 -4.51 -15.80
CA HIS A 115 9.32 -4.37 -16.92
C HIS A 115 8.93 -2.90 -17.23
N LEU A 116 8.96 -2.01 -16.24
CA LEU A 116 8.62 -0.59 -16.43
C LEU A 116 9.82 0.24 -16.89
N MET A 117 11.03 -0.34 -16.83
CA MET A 117 12.30 0.37 -17.11
C MET A 117 12.86 0.17 -18.52
N LYS A 118 12.09 -0.35 -19.47
CA LYS A 118 12.61 -0.52 -20.85
C LYS A 118 13.15 0.77 -21.48
N ASP A 119 12.64 1.94 -21.04
CA ASP A 119 13.07 3.26 -21.53
C ASP A 119 13.91 4.05 -20.50
N GLY A 120 14.35 3.40 -19.42
CA GLY A 120 15.03 4.06 -18.31
C GLY A 120 16.39 4.66 -18.67
N ASP A 121 17.13 4.04 -19.58
CA ASP A 121 18.46 4.51 -20.00
C ASP A 121 18.37 5.82 -20.80
N GLN A 122 17.41 5.92 -21.72
CA GLN A 122 17.17 7.14 -22.48
C GLN A 122 16.75 8.30 -21.56
N GLN A 123 15.85 8.06 -20.61
CA GLN A 123 15.43 9.07 -19.63
C GLN A 123 16.59 9.50 -18.71
N ALA A 124 17.45 8.57 -18.30
CA ALA A 124 18.64 8.87 -17.52
C ALA A 124 19.62 9.75 -18.31
N SER A 125 19.86 9.43 -19.59
CA SER A 125 20.68 10.21 -20.49
C SER A 125 20.16 11.64 -20.67
N GLU A 126 18.84 11.80 -20.88
CA GLU A 126 18.20 13.12 -20.99
C GLU A 126 18.30 13.93 -19.68
N LYS A 127 18.13 13.29 -18.52
CA LYS A 127 18.32 13.96 -17.21
C LYS A 127 19.75 14.45 -17.03
N ILE A 128 20.73 13.64 -17.37
CA ILE A 128 22.15 14.02 -17.31
C ILE A 128 22.43 15.20 -18.27
N ALA A 129 21.94 15.12 -19.50
CA ALA A 129 22.08 16.20 -20.47
C ALA A 129 21.45 17.51 -19.97
N ASN A 130 20.27 17.45 -19.37
CA ASN A 130 19.62 18.62 -18.79
C ASN A 130 20.43 19.23 -17.63
N LEU A 131 21.00 18.39 -16.74
CA LEU A 131 21.82 18.86 -15.62
C LEU A 131 23.13 19.49 -16.07
N LEU A 132 23.78 18.91 -17.08
CA LEU A 132 25.10 19.35 -17.51
C LEU A 132 25.04 20.52 -18.50
N TYR A 133 24.06 20.56 -19.37
CA TYR A 133 24.04 21.48 -20.50
C TYR A 133 22.94 22.55 -20.44
N ARG A 134 21.78 22.27 -19.90
CA ARG A 134 20.65 23.23 -19.87
C ARG A 134 20.59 24.15 -18.65
N ASN A 135 21.28 23.80 -17.54
CA ASN A 135 21.37 24.69 -16.38
C ASN A 135 22.48 25.74 -16.48
N ASN A 136 23.38 25.65 -17.48
CA ASN A 136 24.45 26.63 -17.65
C ASN A 136 24.01 27.92 -18.37
N ASP A 137 22.84 27.94 -19.03
CA ASP A 137 22.35 29.17 -19.69
C ASP A 137 21.80 30.25 -18.73
N LYS A 138 21.70 29.95 -17.43
CA LYS A 138 21.26 30.91 -16.40
C LYS A 138 22.42 31.56 -15.61
N ALA A 139 23.63 31.13 -15.82
CA ALA A 139 24.81 31.64 -15.08
C ALA A 139 25.64 32.70 -15.83
N ILE A 140 25.22 33.10 -17.04
CA ILE A 140 25.92 34.15 -17.83
C ILE A 140 24.85 35.21 -18.17
N LYS A 141 24.50 36.02 -17.17
CA LYS A 141 23.99 37.38 -17.33
C LYS A 141 24.37 38.19 -16.11
#